data_1284e1c8c9648164fb518f324de052bc
#
_entry.id   1284e1c8c9648164fb518f324de052bc
#
_cell.length_a   1.000
_cell.length_b   1.000
_cell.length_c   1.000
_cell.angle_alpha   90.00
_cell.angle_beta   90.00
_cell.angle_gamma   90.00
#
_symmetry.space_group_name_H-M   'P 1'
#
loop_
_entity.id
_entity.type
_entity.pdbx_description
1 polymer ?
#
loop_
_entity_poly.entity_id
_entity_poly.type
_entity_poly.pdbx_seq_one_letter_code
_entity_poly.pdbx_strand_id
1 'polypeptide(L)'
;MKSFNLEKLGITNPKIYRNLSVPRLYEMALQNEKGSIISDKGALLVYSGEKTGRSPKDRRIVKHPDSENNIDWGNVNLPLDDHTFMINKVRALDYLNSRDIIYVFDGFAGWDPKFRIKVRIICTRAYHALFMNNMLIRPTKDELKSFGEPDYTVMNAGAFPANKFTANMTSKTSVALDFEKREIVILGSEYAGEMKKGIFTVMNYLMPLRSVMPMHCSANLGSNGDVSIFFGLSGTGKTTLSADPRRSLIGDDEHCWTENGVFNIEGGCYAKAINLSSEKEPEIYNAIKFGTVLEN
;
A
#
# COMPACT_ATOMS: atom_id res chain seq x y z
N MET A 1 -7.67 -0.41 -29.53
CA MET A 1 -6.91 -0.28 -28.26
C MET A 1 -6.22 -1.61 -28.00
N LYS A 2 -4.89 -1.64 -27.73
CA LYS A 2 -4.24 -2.88 -27.26
C LYS A 2 -4.88 -3.26 -25.93
N SER A 3 -5.26 -4.52 -25.77
CA SER A 3 -5.75 -5.05 -24.49
C SER A 3 -4.68 -4.85 -23.43
N PHE A 4 -5.07 -4.48 -22.21
CA PHE A 4 -4.16 -4.40 -21.07
C PHE A 4 -3.58 -5.79 -20.80
N ASN A 5 -2.25 -5.90 -20.74
CA ASN A 5 -1.55 -7.14 -20.37
C ASN A 5 -0.32 -6.81 -19.49
N LEU A 6 0.28 -7.86 -18.94
CA LEU A 6 1.47 -7.78 -18.10
C LEU A 6 2.64 -8.59 -18.67
N GLU A 7 2.61 -8.88 -19.96
CA GLU A 7 3.63 -9.70 -20.66
C GLU A 7 5.05 -9.15 -20.48
N LYS A 8 5.21 -7.82 -20.49
CA LYS A 8 6.50 -7.17 -20.24
C LYS A 8 7.09 -7.48 -18.86
N LEU A 9 6.23 -7.80 -17.89
CA LEU A 9 6.65 -8.22 -16.55
C LEU A 9 6.83 -9.73 -16.43
N GLY A 10 6.55 -10.49 -17.50
CA GLY A 10 6.60 -11.95 -17.51
C GLY A 10 5.36 -12.62 -16.92
N ILE A 11 4.22 -11.92 -16.85
CA ILE A 11 2.94 -12.48 -16.40
C ILE A 11 2.04 -12.68 -17.61
N THR A 12 1.76 -13.96 -17.95
CA THR A 12 1.09 -14.34 -19.19
C THR A 12 -0.13 -15.25 -19.01
N ASN A 13 -0.16 -16.04 -17.93
CA ASN A 13 -1.13 -17.12 -17.78
C ASN A 13 -2.45 -16.71 -17.11
N PRO A 14 -2.47 -15.90 -16.03
CA PRO A 14 -3.70 -15.66 -15.28
C PRO A 14 -4.66 -14.72 -16.01
N LYS A 15 -5.95 -14.90 -15.72
CA LYS A 15 -6.97 -13.90 -16.06
C LYS A 15 -6.76 -12.64 -15.21
N ILE A 16 -6.63 -11.49 -15.86
CA ILE A 16 -6.35 -10.23 -15.20
C ILE A 16 -7.63 -9.43 -15.01
N TYR A 17 -7.91 -9.06 -13.75
CA TYR A 17 -8.95 -8.08 -13.43
C TYR A 17 -8.32 -6.77 -12.99
N ARG A 18 -8.49 -5.71 -13.79
CA ARG A 18 -7.90 -4.40 -13.55
C ARG A 18 -8.95 -3.40 -13.04
N ASN A 19 -8.65 -2.72 -11.93
CA ASN A 19 -9.46 -1.66 -11.32
C ASN A 19 -10.96 -2.02 -11.23
N LEU A 20 -11.26 -3.22 -10.69
CA LEU A 20 -12.64 -3.63 -10.44
C LEU A 20 -13.32 -2.65 -9.48
N SER A 21 -14.64 -2.48 -9.67
CA SER A 21 -15.46 -1.71 -8.73
C SER A 21 -15.53 -2.37 -7.35
N VAL A 22 -15.77 -1.57 -6.32
CA VAL A 22 -15.89 -2.04 -4.93
C VAL A 22 -16.89 -3.21 -4.79
N PRO A 23 -18.14 -3.14 -5.34
CA PRO A 23 -19.06 -4.28 -5.26
C PRO A 23 -18.49 -5.55 -5.90
N ARG A 24 -17.79 -5.42 -7.03
CA ARG A 24 -17.20 -6.59 -7.70
C ARG A 24 -16.03 -7.19 -6.92
N LEU A 25 -15.22 -6.35 -6.26
CA LEU A 25 -14.15 -6.83 -5.37
C LEU A 25 -14.71 -7.56 -4.15
N TYR A 26 -15.84 -7.10 -3.57
CA TYR A 26 -16.56 -7.83 -2.52
C TYR A 26 -17.01 -9.21 -3.00
N GLU A 27 -17.69 -9.27 -4.14
CA GLU A 27 -18.15 -10.52 -4.73
C GLU A 27 -17.00 -11.51 -4.93
N MET A 28 -15.91 -11.04 -5.53
CA MET A 28 -14.72 -11.85 -5.78
C MET A 28 -14.06 -12.33 -4.49
N ALA A 29 -13.97 -11.49 -3.46
CA ALA A 29 -13.44 -11.88 -2.16
C ALA A 29 -14.31 -12.95 -1.48
N LEU A 30 -15.62 -12.75 -1.45
CA LEU A 30 -16.55 -13.69 -0.85
C LEU A 30 -16.57 -15.06 -1.57
N GLN A 31 -16.41 -15.06 -2.90
CA GLN A 31 -16.42 -16.28 -3.69
C GLN A 31 -15.09 -17.06 -3.63
N ASN A 32 -13.96 -16.35 -3.62
CA ASN A 32 -12.66 -16.96 -3.88
C ASN A 32 -11.72 -16.95 -2.66
N GLU A 33 -12.05 -16.23 -1.59
CA GLU A 33 -11.16 -16.07 -0.45
C GLU A 33 -11.78 -16.69 0.81
N LYS A 34 -11.16 -17.76 1.29
CA LYS A 34 -11.65 -18.49 2.46
C LYS A 34 -11.67 -17.59 3.70
N GLY A 35 -12.80 -17.54 4.39
CA GLY A 35 -12.97 -16.78 5.61
C GLY A 35 -13.35 -15.31 5.41
N SER A 36 -13.50 -14.86 4.16
CA SER A 36 -14.06 -13.53 3.89
C SER A 36 -15.56 -13.52 4.17
N ILE A 37 -16.02 -12.55 4.98
CA ILE A 37 -17.44 -12.37 5.34
C ILE A 37 -17.77 -10.87 5.35
N ILE A 38 -19.05 -10.54 5.48
CA ILE A 38 -19.52 -9.16 5.59
C ILE A 38 -19.98 -8.91 7.03
N SER A 39 -19.58 -7.79 7.62
CA SER A 39 -20.06 -7.34 8.93
C SER A 39 -21.51 -6.85 8.86
N ASP A 40 -22.13 -6.67 10.01
CA ASP A 40 -23.45 -6.04 10.18
C ASP A 40 -23.54 -4.64 9.55
N LYS A 41 -22.42 -3.90 9.52
CA LYS A 41 -22.32 -2.57 8.89
C LYS A 41 -21.89 -2.60 7.41
N GLY A 42 -21.76 -3.79 6.83
CA GLY A 42 -21.39 -3.94 5.42
C GLY A 42 -19.89 -3.90 5.12
N ALA A 43 -19.01 -3.83 6.11
CA ALA A 43 -17.57 -3.92 5.88
C ALA A 43 -17.16 -5.35 5.49
N LEU A 44 -16.13 -5.48 4.65
CA LEU A 44 -15.54 -6.76 4.30
C LEU A 44 -14.54 -7.18 5.39
N LEU A 45 -14.86 -8.28 6.11
CA LEU A 45 -13.95 -8.90 7.05
C LEU A 45 -13.08 -9.91 6.33
N VAL A 46 -11.77 -9.84 6.55
CA VAL A 46 -10.79 -10.72 5.88
C VAL A 46 -9.72 -11.17 6.86
N TYR A 47 -9.10 -12.29 6.52
CA TYR A 47 -7.98 -12.85 7.29
C TYR A 47 -6.74 -12.89 6.42
N SER A 48 -5.64 -12.31 6.91
CA SER A 48 -4.36 -12.21 6.19
C SER A 48 -3.40 -13.38 6.46
N GLY A 49 -3.91 -14.49 7.00
CA GLY A 49 -3.09 -15.67 7.28
C GLY A 49 -2.26 -15.54 8.58
N GLU A 50 -1.09 -16.18 8.61
CA GLU A 50 -0.24 -16.22 9.81
C GLU A 50 0.30 -14.85 10.21
N LYS A 51 0.50 -13.95 9.26
CA LYS A 51 1.01 -12.60 9.49
C LYS A 51 -0.16 -11.62 9.61
N THR A 52 -0.48 -11.24 10.83
CA THR A 52 -1.56 -10.29 11.15
C THR A 52 -1.08 -8.86 11.34
N GLY A 53 0.14 -8.57 10.96
CA GLY A 53 0.79 -7.27 11.04
C GLY A 53 2.04 -7.18 10.19
N ARG A 54 2.66 -6.01 10.19
CA ARG A 54 3.89 -5.75 9.43
C ARG A 54 5.06 -6.59 9.94
N SER A 55 5.96 -6.91 9.02
CA SER A 55 7.21 -7.65 9.30
C SER A 55 8.44 -6.74 9.09
N PRO A 56 8.73 -5.79 9.99
CA PRO A 56 9.79 -4.78 9.79
C PRO A 56 11.18 -5.40 9.64
N LYS A 57 11.46 -6.53 10.28
CA LYS A 57 12.73 -7.25 10.17
C LYS A 57 12.93 -7.98 8.85
N ASP A 58 11.88 -8.11 8.05
CA ASP A 58 11.88 -8.78 6.74
C ASP A 58 11.86 -7.78 5.57
N ARG A 59 11.93 -6.49 5.86
CA ARG A 59 12.01 -5.42 4.86
C ARG A 59 13.45 -5.17 4.48
N ARG A 60 13.68 -5.03 3.19
CA ARG A 60 15.00 -4.77 2.63
C ARG A 60 14.92 -3.85 1.43
N ILE A 61 16.00 -3.09 1.23
CA ILE A 61 16.16 -2.21 0.07
C ILE A 61 17.36 -2.71 -0.71
N VAL A 62 17.20 -2.82 -2.03
CA VAL A 62 18.31 -3.22 -2.89
C VAL A 62 19.37 -2.12 -2.90
N LYS A 63 20.61 -2.51 -2.69
CA LYS A 63 21.72 -1.57 -2.66
C LYS A 63 22.27 -1.36 -4.07
N HIS A 64 22.05 -0.16 -4.60
CA HIS A 64 22.56 0.27 -5.90
C HIS A 64 23.43 1.53 -5.75
N PRO A 65 24.48 1.71 -6.58
CA PRO A 65 25.34 2.90 -6.52
C PRO A 65 24.60 4.24 -6.58
N ASP A 66 23.53 4.31 -7.40
CA ASP A 66 22.78 5.54 -7.64
C ASP A 66 21.87 5.94 -6.44
N SER A 67 21.49 4.98 -5.61
CA SER A 67 20.55 5.21 -4.50
C SER A 67 21.19 5.10 -3.11
N GLU A 68 22.31 4.37 -2.98
CA GLU A 68 22.86 4.00 -1.67
C GLU A 68 23.25 5.18 -0.79
N ASN A 69 23.72 6.28 -1.39
CA ASN A 69 24.15 7.48 -0.65
C ASN A 69 22.98 8.32 -0.10
N ASN A 70 21.74 8.04 -0.56
CA ASN A 70 20.52 8.72 -0.12
C ASN A 70 19.72 7.90 0.89
N ILE A 71 20.28 6.77 1.37
CA ILE A 71 19.61 5.85 2.29
C ILE A 71 20.43 5.77 3.57
N ASP A 72 19.78 6.02 4.71
CA ASP A 72 20.36 5.80 6.04
C ASP A 72 20.32 4.29 6.35
N TRP A 73 21.43 3.63 6.04
CA TRP A 73 21.59 2.19 6.25
C TRP A 73 21.79 1.85 7.73
N GLY A 74 21.12 0.81 8.20
CA GLY A 74 21.21 0.37 9.59
C GLY A 74 20.14 -0.64 9.95
N ASN A 75 19.68 -0.61 11.19
CA ASN A 75 18.69 -1.57 11.71
C ASN A 75 17.28 -1.42 11.11
N VAL A 76 17.00 -0.29 10.47
CA VAL A 76 15.69 0.00 9.86
C VAL A 76 15.74 -0.25 8.36
N ASN A 77 16.73 0.29 7.67
CA ASN A 77 16.92 0.09 6.22
C ASN A 77 17.99 -0.99 6.01
N LEU A 78 17.54 -2.23 5.92
CA LEU A 78 18.42 -3.37 5.71
C LEU A 78 18.77 -3.52 4.24
N PRO A 79 20.06 -3.70 3.88
CA PRO A 79 20.45 -3.86 2.49
C PRO A 79 20.08 -5.24 1.95
N LEU A 80 19.84 -5.31 0.65
CA LEU A 80 19.68 -6.52 -0.15
C LEU A 80 20.57 -6.40 -1.38
N ASP A 81 21.17 -7.49 -1.83
CA ASP A 81 21.84 -7.54 -3.11
C ASP A 81 20.85 -7.76 -4.27
N ASP A 82 21.21 -7.29 -5.46
CA ASP A 82 20.36 -7.41 -6.66
C ASP A 82 20.06 -8.85 -7.04
N HIS A 83 21.02 -9.77 -6.87
CA HIS A 83 20.83 -11.18 -7.18
C HIS A 83 19.73 -11.80 -6.31
N THR A 84 19.75 -11.55 -4.99
CA THR A 84 18.70 -12.01 -4.07
C THR A 84 17.34 -11.38 -4.37
N PHE A 85 17.31 -10.08 -4.75
CA PHE A 85 16.07 -9.45 -5.22
C PHE A 85 15.51 -10.17 -6.45
N MET A 86 16.34 -10.48 -7.44
CA MET A 86 15.91 -11.18 -8.65
C MET A 86 15.39 -12.58 -8.36
N ILE A 87 15.99 -13.32 -7.42
CA ILE A 87 15.46 -14.63 -6.98
C ILE A 87 14.04 -14.45 -6.41
N ASN A 88 13.84 -13.49 -5.52
CA ASN A 88 12.52 -13.21 -4.94
C ASN A 88 11.50 -12.75 -6.00
N LYS A 89 11.93 -11.93 -6.96
CA LYS A 89 11.09 -11.48 -8.08
C LYS A 89 10.64 -12.65 -8.95
N VAL A 90 11.55 -13.52 -9.38
CA VAL A 90 11.22 -14.70 -10.19
C VAL A 90 10.24 -15.60 -9.43
N ARG A 91 10.47 -15.86 -8.14
CA ARG A 91 9.54 -16.63 -7.30
C ARG A 91 8.14 -16.00 -7.26
N ALA A 92 8.05 -14.68 -7.13
CA ALA A 92 6.76 -13.98 -7.16
C ALA A 92 6.08 -14.11 -8.53
N LEU A 93 6.82 -13.95 -9.62
CA LEU A 93 6.30 -14.10 -10.98
C LEU A 93 5.81 -15.52 -11.27
N ASP A 94 6.57 -16.54 -10.87
CA ASP A 94 6.17 -17.95 -11.01
C ASP A 94 4.87 -18.22 -10.24
N TYR A 95 4.78 -17.72 -9.01
CA TYR A 95 3.56 -17.86 -8.23
C TYR A 95 2.39 -17.13 -8.87
N LEU A 96 2.54 -15.88 -9.32
CA LEU A 96 1.51 -15.13 -10.00
C LEU A 96 1.04 -15.84 -11.28
N ASN A 97 1.95 -16.38 -12.08
CA ASN A 97 1.62 -17.16 -13.27
C ASN A 97 0.94 -18.51 -13.00
N SER A 98 1.07 -19.04 -11.78
CA SER A 98 0.39 -20.28 -11.38
C SER A 98 -1.06 -20.07 -10.94
N ARG A 99 -1.54 -18.81 -10.90
CA ARG A 99 -2.92 -18.48 -10.49
C ARG A 99 -3.86 -18.43 -11.67
N ASP A 100 -5.12 -18.83 -11.46
CA ASP A 100 -6.18 -18.66 -12.47
C ASP A 100 -6.57 -17.21 -12.65
N ILE A 101 -6.52 -16.43 -11.54
CA ILE A 101 -6.95 -15.04 -11.48
C ILE A 101 -5.94 -14.23 -10.70
N ILE A 102 -5.63 -13.02 -11.20
CA ILE A 102 -4.94 -11.97 -10.46
C ILE A 102 -5.70 -10.66 -10.57
N TYR A 103 -5.48 -9.80 -9.58
CA TYR A 103 -6.07 -8.46 -9.52
C TYR A 103 -4.98 -7.43 -9.72
N VAL A 104 -5.30 -6.41 -10.53
CA VAL A 104 -4.45 -5.24 -10.74
C VAL A 104 -5.19 -4.00 -10.31
N PHE A 105 -4.57 -3.20 -9.50
CA PHE A 105 -5.06 -1.87 -9.17
C PHE A 105 -4.02 -0.83 -9.60
N ASP A 106 -4.40 0.03 -10.53
CA ASP A 106 -3.63 1.21 -10.91
C ASP A 106 -4.20 2.43 -10.18
N GLY A 107 -3.34 3.18 -9.50
CA GLY A 107 -3.72 4.36 -8.72
C GLY A 107 -2.56 5.33 -8.58
N PHE A 108 -2.78 6.38 -7.81
CA PHE A 108 -1.78 7.41 -7.58
C PHE A 108 -1.43 7.53 -6.10
N ALA A 109 -0.18 7.90 -5.80
CA ALA A 109 0.23 8.36 -4.49
C ALA A 109 0.64 9.84 -4.56
N GLY A 110 0.06 10.66 -3.65
CA GLY A 110 0.23 12.11 -3.62
C GLY A 110 -0.88 12.90 -4.33
N TRP A 111 -1.55 13.77 -3.56
CA TRP A 111 -2.63 14.61 -4.11
C TRP A 111 -2.13 15.79 -4.94
N ASP A 112 -0.90 16.27 -4.70
CA ASP A 112 -0.31 17.31 -5.55
C ASP A 112 0.14 16.70 -6.89
N PRO A 113 -0.43 17.14 -8.04
CA PRO A 113 -0.10 16.59 -9.35
C PRO A 113 1.38 16.71 -9.74
N LYS A 114 2.11 17.71 -9.21
CA LYS A 114 3.53 17.92 -9.47
C LYS A 114 4.40 16.81 -8.85
N PHE A 115 3.97 16.25 -7.72
CA PHE A 115 4.72 15.27 -6.95
C PHE A 115 4.11 13.87 -6.97
N ARG A 116 2.93 13.73 -7.57
CA ARG A 116 2.20 12.48 -7.71
C ARG A 116 3.00 11.43 -8.47
N ILE A 117 2.93 10.20 -8.02
CA ILE A 117 3.47 9.04 -8.74
C ILE A 117 2.35 8.07 -9.12
N LYS A 118 2.54 7.36 -10.26
CA LYS A 118 1.68 6.28 -10.72
C LYS A 118 2.13 4.96 -10.11
N VAL A 119 1.21 4.25 -9.47
CA VAL A 119 1.48 2.99 -8.79
C VAL A 119 0.61 1.89 -9.37
N ARG A 120 1.22 0.75 -9.71
CA ARG A 120 0.54 -0.49 -10.08
C ARG A 120 0.70 -1.53 -9.00
N ILE A 121 -0.42 -2.02 -8.49
CA ILE A 121 -0.47 -3.14 -7.55
C ILE A 121 -0.90 -4.38 -8.33
N ILE A 122 -0.14 -5.47 -8.21
CA ILE A 122 -0.46 -6.79 -8.75
C ILE A 122 -0.57 -7.74 -7.58
N CYS A 123 -1.71 -8.39 -7.40
CA CYS A 123 -1.97 -9.24 -6.23
C CYS A 123 -2.91 -10.40 -6.58
N THR A 124 -2.94 -11.41 -5.73
CA THR A 124 -3.74 -12.62 -5.92
C THR A 124 -5.07 -12.60 -5.19
N ARG A 125 -5.30 -11.62 -4.31
CA ARG A 125 -6.54 -11.53 -3.51
C ARG A 125 -7.31 -10.25 -3.84
N ALA A 126 -8.62 -10.38 -3.98
CA ALA A 126 -9.52 -9.26 -4.27
C ALA A 126 -9.51 -8.22 -3.13
N TYR A 127 -9.41 -8.68 -1.86
CA TYR A 127 -9.33 -7.74 -0.74
C TYR A 127 -8.06 -6.88 -0.75
N HIS A 128 -6.93 -7.41 -1.25
CA HIS A 128 -5.72 -6.60 -1.46
C HIS A 128 -5.97 -5.47 -2.45
N ALA A 129 -6.65 -5.77 -3.56
CA ALA A 129 -7.02 -4.74 -4.54
C ALA A 129 -8.01 -3.73 -3.94
N LEU A 130 -8.98 -4.19 -3.13
CA LEU A 130 -9.92 -3.31 -2.43
C LEU A 130 -9.21 -2.42 -1.40
N PHE A 131 -8.30 -2.99 -0.61
CA PHE A 131 -7.50 -2.23 0.34
C PHE A 131 -6.70 -1.13 -0.37
N MET A 132 -6.02 -1.46 -1.46
CA MET A 132 -5.23 -0.48 -2.20
C MET A 132 -6.10 0.53 -2.98
N ASN A 133 -7.31 0.14 -3.42
CA ASN A 133 -8.31 1.07 -3.92
C ASN A 133 -8.73 2.11 -2.86
N ASN A 134 -8.73 1.73 -1.59
CA ASN A 134 -9.03 2.65 -0.49
C ASN A 134 -7.81 3.51 -0.11
N MET A 135 -6.60 2.94 -0.20
CA MET A 135 -5.38 3.61 0.28
C MET A 135 -4.74 4.52 -0.77
N LEU A 136 -4.80 4.18 -2.05
CA LEU A 136 -4.29 5.03 -3.13
C LEU A 136 -5.38 5.96 -3.67
N ILE A 137 -4.95 7.04 -4.30
CA ILE A 137 -5.87 7.95 -5.01
C ILE A 137 -6.37 7.23 -6.26
N ARG A 138 -7.68 7.11 -6.35
CA ARG A 138 -8.35 6.41 -7.44
C ARG A 138 -8.30 7.24 -8.71
N PRO A 139 -7.89 6.67 -9.85
CA PRO A 139 -7.93 7.35 -11.12
C PRO A 139 -9.40 7.55 -11.57
N THR A 140 -9.65 8.64 -12.26
CA THR A 140 -10.85 8.80 -13.06
C THR A 140 -10.85 7.80 -14.23
N LYS A 141 -11.98 7.63 -14.91
CA LYS A 141 -12.06 6.74 -16.08
C LYS A 141 -11.09 7.14 -17.19
N ASP A 142 -10.86 8.43 -17.38
CA ASP A 142 -9.99 8.93 -18.44
C ASP A 142 -8.51 8.84 -18.05
N GLU A 143 -8.17 9.13 -16.79
CA GLU A 143 -6.82 8.86 -16.26
C GLU A 143 -6.47 7.36 -16.34
N LEU A 144 -7.43 6.46 -16.08
CA LEU A 144 -7.19 5.02 -16.19
C LEU A 144 -6.97 4.57 -17.64
N LYS A 145 -7.67 5.16 -18.62
CA LYS A 145 -7.45 4.89 -20.06
C LYS A 145 -6.06 5.34 -20.51
N SER A 146 -5.58 6.46 -19.98
CA SER A 146 -4.29 7.08 -20.31
C SER A 146 -3.18 6.74 -19.29
N PHE A 147 -3.41 5.81 -18.37
CA PHE A 147 -2.50 5.53 -17.26
C PHE A 147 -1.07 5.17 -17.72
N GLY A 148 -0.96 4.33 -18.76
CA GLY A 148 0.32 3.93 -19.33
C GLY A 148 1.16 3.06 -18.39
N GLU A 149 2.48 3.22 -18.44
CA GLU A 149 3.40 2.55 -17.52
C GLU A 149 3.37 3.21 -16.14
N PRO A 150 3.41 2.44 -15.05
CA PRO A 150 3.51 2.96 -13.70
C PRO A 150 4.91 3.50 -13.41
N ASP A 151 5.02 4.42 -12.44
CA ASP A 151 6.31 4.82 -11.88
C ASP A 151 6.88 3.76 -10.94
N TYR A 152 5.99 3.05 -10.22
CA TYR A 152 6.34 1.90 -9.36
C TYR A 152 5.33 0.77 -9.49
N THR A 153 5.85 -0.47 -9.45
CA THR A 153 5.03 -1.70 -9.44
C THR A 153 5.21 -2.45 -8.13
N VAL A 154 4.11 -2.84 -7.50
CA VAL A 154 4.08 -3.72 -6.33
C VAL A 154 3.58 -5.09 -6.77
N MET A 155 4.41 -6.12 -6.63
CA MET A 155 4.06 -7.51 -6.87
C MET A 155 3.83 -8.21 -5.53
N ASN A 156 2.58 -8.45 -5.17
CA ASN A 156 2.22 -9.13 -3.93
C ASN A 156 1.88 -10.60 -4.21
N ALA A 157 2.85 -11.46 -3.92
CA ALA A 157 2.74 -12.92 -3.92
C ALA A 157 2.78 -13.45 -2.47
N GLY A 158 2.09 -12.76 -1.54
CA GLY A 158 2.20 -12.94 -0.10
C GLY A 158 1.92 -14.34 0.43
N ALA A 159 1.03 -15.10 -0.22
CA ALA A 159 0.76 -16.50 0.14
C ALA A 159 1.93 -17.45 -0.21
N PHE A 160 2.89 -17.02 -1.05
CA PHE A 160 4.04 -17.83 -1.43
C PHE A 160 5.28 -17.42 -0.61
N PRO A 161 5.96 -18.37 0.07
CA PRO A 161 7.07 -18.02 0.95
C PRO A 161 8.32 -17.64 0.17
N ALA A 162 9.12 -16.73 0.73
CA ALA A 162 10.49 -16.53 0.33
C ALA A 162 11.37 -17.74 0.71
N ASN A 163 12.49 -17.92 -0.01
CA ASN A 163 13.46 -18.94 0.35
C ASN A 163 14.42 -18.39 1.43
N LYS A 164 14.23 -18.83 2.67
CA LYS A 164 15.05 -18.40 3.82
C LYS A 164 16.55 -18.75 3.71
N PHE A 165 16.93 -19.63 2.80
CA PHE A 165 18.31 -20.02 2.57
C PHE A 165 19.02 -19.19 1.50
N THR A 166 18.29 -18.29 0.83
CA THR A 166 18.91 -17.31 -0.07
C THR A 166 19.69 -16.29 0.76
N ALA A 167 20.77 -15.76 0.20
CA ALA A 167 21.61 -14.76 0.88
C ALA A 167 20.77 -13.59 1.40
N ASN A 168 21.14 -13.05 2.57
CA ASN A 168 20.48 -11.93 3.25
C ASN A 168 19.01 -12.19 3.66
N MET A 169 18.47 -13.39 3.47
CA MET A 169 17.13 -13.75 3.94
C MET A 169 17.20 -14.31 5.36
N THR A 170 16.29 -13.87 6.22
CA THR A 170 16.24 -14.29 7.65
C THR A 170 15.00 -15.12 7.97
N SER A 171 13.99 -15.08 7.11
CA SER A 171 12.72 -15.80 7.31
C SER A 171 12.09 -16.22 5.97
N LYS A 172 10.90 -16.79 6.04
CA LYS A 172 10.07 -17.10 4.87
C LYS A 172 9.31 -15.86 4.33
N THR A 173 9.48 -14.70 4.97
CA THR A 173 8.86 -13.43 4.56
C THR A 173 9.91 -12.53 3.93
N SER A 174 9.55 -11.85 2.87
CA SER A 174 10.38 -10.83 2.22
C SER A 174 9.51 -9.69 1.71
N VAL A 175 9.87 -8.47 2.08
CA VAL A 175 9.34 -7.23 1.49
C VAL A 175 10.54 -6.48 0.93
N ALA A 176 10.83 -6.70 -0.35
CA ALA A 176 12.01 -6.16 -1.01
C ALA A 176 11.63 -4.99 -1.92
N LEU A 177 12.32 -3.86 -1.76
CA LEU A 177 12.17 -2.65 -2.56
C LEU A 177 13.42 -2.42 -3.39
N ASP A 178 13.26 -2.21 -4.68
CA ASP A 178 14.30 -1.80 -5.63
C ASP A 178 13.95 -0.44 -6.24
N PHE A 179 14.73 0.58 -5.92
CA PHE A 179 14.51 1.94 -6.42
C PHE A 179 14.90 2.10 -7.88
N GLU A 180 15.89 1.36 -8.38
CA GLU A 180 16.33 1.43 -9.76
C GLU A 180 15.34 0.74 -10.69
N LYS A 181 14.92 -0.50 -10.33
CA LYS A 181 13.88 -1.23 -11.06
C LYS A 181 12.47 -0.68 -10.82
N ARG A 182 12.31 0.17 -9.78
CA ARG A 182 11.03 0.75 -9.37
C ARG A 182 9.98 -0.32 -9.04
N GLU A 183 10.42 -1.32 -8.27
CA GLU A 183 9.63 -2.49 -7.96
C GLU A 183 9.63 -2.79 -6.46
N ILE A 184 8.50 -3.29 -5.97
CA ILE A 184 8.36 -3.86 -4.63
C ILE A 184 7.86 -5.30 -4.80
N VAL A 185 8.57 -6.25 -4.19
CA VAL A 185 8.22 -7.68 -4.22
C VAL A 185 7.91 -8.14 -2.81
N ILE A 186 6.71 -8.71 -2.61
CA ILE A 186 6.23 -9.21 -1.33
C ILE A 186 6.01 -10.71 -1.42
N LEU A 187 6.66 -11.46 -0.53
CA LEU A 187 6.55 -12.90 -0.34
C LEU A 187 6.32 -13.22 1.14
N GLY A 188 5.54 -14.26 1.45
CA GLY A 188 5.36 -14.81 2.80
C GLY A 188 4.59 -13.89 3.78
N SER A 189 3.88 -12.89 3.29
CA SER A 189 2.96 -12.07 4.08
C SER A 189 1.80 -11.61 3.22
N GLU A 190 0.59 -11.96 3.62
CA GLU A 190 -0.64 -11.47 2.98
C GLU A 190 -1.20 -10.22 3.67
N TYR A 191 -0.51 -9.69 4.69
CA TYR A 191 -0.92 -8.47 5.38
C TYR A 191 -0.89 -7.27 4.42
N ALA A 192 -2.06 -6.68 4.17
CA ALA A 192 -2.22 -5.64 3.13
C ALA A 192 -1.40 -4.37 3.42
N GLY A 193 -1.15 -4.05 4.68
CA GLY A 193 -0.37 -2.90 5.10
C GLY A 193 1.10 -2.90 4.63
N GLU A 194 1.65 -4.04 4.17
CA GLU A 194 2.98 -4.07 3.57
C GLU A 194 3.03 -3.32 2.23
N MET A 195 1.98 -3.44 1.40
CA MET A 195 1.87 -2.70 0.13
C MET A 195 1.80 -1.19 0.37
N LYS A 196 0.93 -0.76 1.29
CA LYS A 196 0.78 0.65 1.69
C LYS A 196 2.12 1.23 2.14
N LYS A 197 2.76 0.58 3.12
CA LYS A 197 4.02 1.08 3.69
C LYS A 197 5.21 0.97 2.73
N GLY A 198 5.16 0.05 1.77
CA GLY A 198 6.11 0.01 0.67
C GLY A 198 6.07 1.29 -0.18
N ILE A 199 4.87 1.72 -0.58
CA ILE A 199 4.68 2.97 -1.34
C ILE A 199 5.04 4.20 -0.50
N PHE A 200 4.72 4.21 0.80
CA PHE A 200 5.18 5.27 1.68
C PHE A 200 6.71 5.36 1.73
N THR A 201 7.41 4.23 1.80
CA THR A 201 8.88 4.21 1.74
C THR A 201 9.40 4.81 0.43
N VAL A 202 8.73 4.53 -0.71
CA VAL A 202 9.06 5.14 -2.00
C VAL A 202 8.89 6.66 -1.93
N MET A 203 7.79 7.16 -1.40
CA MET A 203 7.56 8.61 -1.28
C MET A 203 8.58 9.26 -0.33
N ASN A 204 8.92 8.61 0.79
CA ASN A 204 9.97 9.10 1.71
C ASN A 204 11.36 9.19 1.08
N TYR A 205 11.65 8.34 0.10
CA TYR A 205 12.89 8.41 -0.68
C TYR A 205 12.84 9.50 -1.76
N LEU A 206 11.74 9.57 -2.53
CA LEU A 206 11.64 10.45 -3.69
C LEU A 206 11.44 11.93 -3.32
N MET A 207 10.67 12.20 -2.26
CA MET A 207 10.26 13.58 -1.94
C MET A 207 11.43 14.46 -1.48
N PRO A 208 12.36 14.01 -0.61
CA PRO A 208 13.54 14.81 -0.26
C PRO A 208 14.42 15.15 -1.47
N LEU A 209 14.55 14.24 -2.44
CA LEU A 209 15.28 14.49 -3.69
C LEU A 209 14.64 15.59 -4.57
N ARG A 210 13.38 15.94 -4.28
CA ARG A 210 12.60 17.00 -4.94
C ARG A 210 12.38 18.21 -4.04
N SER A 211 13.14 18.33 -2.94
CA SER A 211 13.01 19.40 -1.92
C SER A 211 11.63 19.47 -1.28
N VAL A 212 10.99 18.32 -1.09
CA VAL A 212 9.70 18.18 -0.41
C VAL A 212 9.91 17.35 0.86
N MET A 213 9.31 17.77 1.97
CA MET A 213 9.41 17.07 3.25
C MET A 213 8.29 16.03 3.41
N PRO A 214 8.57 14.73 3.33
CA PRO A 214 7.60 13.69 3.68
C PRO A 214 7.51 13.53 5.19
N MET A 215 6.30 13.28 5.70
CA MET A 215 6.03 13.26 7.14
C MET A 215 5.10 12.09 7.50
N HIS A 216 5.46 11.36 8.55
CA HIS A 216 4.57 10.39 9.20
C HIS A 216 3.75 11.13 10.26
N CYS A 217 2.70 11.77 9.84
CA CYS A 217 1.83 12.62 10.65
C CYS A 217 0.39 12.56 10.16
N SER A 218 -0.56 12.92 11.02
CA SER A 218 -1.91 13.29 10.58
C SER A 218 -2.02 14.79 10.40
N ALA A 219 -3.01 15.25 9.62
CA ALA A 219 -3.24 16.67 9.36
C ALA A 219 -4.73 16.98 9.22
N ASN A 220 -5.14 18.15 9.65
CA ASN A 220 -6.48 18.68 9.46
C ASN A 220 -6.48 20.18 9.13
N LEU A 221 -7.57 20.65 8.56
CA LEU A 221 -7.80 22.02 8.13
C LEU A 221 -8.87 22.68 9.00
N GLY A 222 -8.55 23.82 9.61
CA GLY A 222 -9.49 24.64 10.35
C GLY A 222 -10.36 25.51 9.46
N SER A 223 -11.45 26.05 10.02
CA SER A 223 -12.38 26.93 9.33
C SER A 223 -11.73 28.23 8.80
N ASN A 224 -10.64 28.65 9.39
CA ASN A 224 -9.89 29.85 8.99
C ASN A 224 -8.81 29.56 7.93
N GLY A 225 -8.74 28.31 7.41
CA GLY A 225 -7.72 27.90 6.45
C GLY A 225 -6.38 27.50 7.10
N ASP A 226 -6.30 27.44 8.42
CA ASP A 226 -5.13 26.99 9.16
C ASP A 226 -5.00 25.46 9.11
N VAL A 227 -3.78 24.97 8.87
CA VAL A 227 -3.47 23.54 8.87
C VAL A 227 -2.74 23.16 10.17
N SER A 228 -3.28 22.15 10.87
CA SER A 228 -2.60 21.55 12.02
C SER A 228 -2.01 20.20 11.62
N ILE A 229 -0.78 19.94 12.07
CA ILE A 229 -0.03 18.70 11.82
C ILE A 229 0.25 18.03 13.16
N PHE A 230 -0.05 16.73 13.25
CA PHE A 230 0.07 15.96 14.49
C PHE A 230 1.14 14.86 14.31
N PHE A 231 2.26 15.00 15.00
CA PHE A 231 3.31 14.00 15.08
C PHE A 231 3.16 13.15 16.33
N GLY A 232 3.62 11.91 16.24
CA GLY A 232 3.66 11.00 17.38
C GLY A 232 3.83 9.54 16.95
N LEU A 233 4.14 8.67 17.91
CA LEU A 233 4.25 7.24 17.68
C LEU A 233 2.88 6.60 17.43
N SER A 234 2.86 5.35 16.97
CA SER A 234 1.62 4.59 16.83
C SER A 234 0.91 4.45 18.18
N GLY A 235 -0.40 4.75 18.21
CA GLY A 235 -1.23 4.67 19.42
C GLY A 235 -1.15 5.89 20.35
N THR A 236 -0.51 6.99 19.94
CA THR A 236 -0.45 8.23 20.74
C THR A 236 -1.66 9.17 20.54
N GLY A 237 -2.64 8.76 19.72
CA GLY A 237 -3.86 9.54 19.50
C GLY A 237 -3.80 10.51 18.32
N LYS A 238 -2.82 10.41 17.42
CA LYS A 238 -2.74 11.27 16.22
C LYS A 238 -4.05 11.28 15.43
N THR A 239 -4.54 10.09 15.06
CA THR A 239 -5.77 9.93 14.28
C THR A 239 -6.97 10.48 15.03
N THR A 240 -7.09 10.19 16.33
CA THR A 240 -8.18 10.69 17.19
C THR A 240 -8.21 12.22 17.27
N LEU A 241 -7.03 12.84 17.47
CA LEU A 241 -6.93 14.30 17.56
C LEU A 241 -7.19 15.00 16.21
N SER A 242 -6.72 14.40 15.11
CA SER A 242 -6.93 14.97 13.78
C SER A 242 -8.36 14.81 13.25
N ALA A 243 -9.13 13.86 13.80
CA ALA A 243 -10.52 13.59 13.43
C ALA A 243 -11.53 14.49 14.18
N ASP A 244 -11.11 15.64 14.75
CA ASP A 244 -11.99 16.61 15.38
C ASP A 244 -13.11 17.05 14.41
N PRO A 245 -14.40 16.84 14.71
CA PRO A 245 -15.52 17.14 13.82
C PRO A 245 -15.65 18.63 13.44
N ARG A 246 -15.00 19.53 14.18
CA ARG A 246 -14.95 20.97 13.89
C ARG A 246 -13.90 21.33 12.84
N ARG A 247 -13.06 20.39 12.43
CA ARG A 247 -11.99 20.57 11.45
C ARG A 247 -12.10 19.53 10.34
N SER A 248 -11.70 19.87 9.13
CA SER A 248 -11.72 18.95 8.01
C SER A 248 -10.46 18.08 8.00
N LEU A 249 -10.60 16.76 8.10
CA LEU A 249 -9.48 15.83 8.03
C LEU A 249 -8.84 15.90 6.64
N ILE A 250 -7.52 16.16 6.57
CA ILE A 250 -6.71 16.04 5.35
C ILE A 250 -6.25 14.59 5.20
N GLY A 251 -5.77 13.99 6.29
CA GLY A 251 -5.38 12.58 6.36
C GLY A 251 -4.88 12.19 7.75
N ASP A 252 -4.79 10.87 7.99
CA ASP A 252 -4.51 10.34 9.32
C ASP A 252 -3.07 9.86 9.53
N ASP A 253 -2.26 9.65 8.46
CA ASP A 253 -0.98 8.96 8.61
C ASP A 253 0.19 9.54 7.80
N GLU A 254 0.02 9.91 6.52
CA GLU A 254 1.15 10.15 5.61
C GLU A 254 0.96 11.41 4.75
N HIS A 255 1.80 12.41 4.95
CA HIS A 255 1.70 13.71 4.26
C HIS A 255 3.06 14.17 3.74
N CYS A 256 3.02 15.12 2.80
CA CYS A 256 4.18 15.87 2.34
C CYS A 256 3.96 17.36 2.54
N TRP A 257 5.04 18.07 2.85
CA TRP A 257 5.04 19.53 3.00
C TRP A 257 5.89 20.17 1.91
N THR A 258 5.27 21.05 1.14
CA THR A 258 5.88 21.83 0.05
C THR A 258 5.82 23.32 0.35
N GLU A 259 6.39 24.13 -0.52
CA GLU A 259 6.24 25.59 -0.47
C GLU A 259 4.75 26.04 -0.55
N ASN A 260 3.90 25.25 -1.19
CA ASN A 260 2.47 25.55 -1.38
C ASN A 260 1.57 24.97 -0.28
N GLY A 261 2.15 24.32 0.73
CA GLY A 261 1.42 23.72 1.85
C GLY A 261 1.54 22.21 1.92
N VAL A 262 0.61 21.59 2.65
CA VAL A 262 0.61 20.15 2.96
C VAL A 262 -0.34 19.42 2.02
N PHE A 263 0.09 18.28 1.49
CA PHE A 263 -0.77 17.35 0.78
C PHE A 263 -0.69 15.93 1.36
N ASN A 264 -1.80 15.20 1.28
CA ASN A 264 -1.85 13.80 1.67
C ASN A 264 -1.22 12.91 0.58
N ILE A 265 -0.43 11.90 0.98
CA ILE A 265 0.08 10.88 0.06
C ILE A 265 -1.03 9.91 -0.33
N GLU A 266 -2.00 9.68 0.56
CA GLU A 266 -3.01 8.64 0.47
C GLU A 266 -4.38 9.14 0.00
N GLY A 267 -5.19 8.21 -0.50
CA GLY A 267 -6.59 8.45 -0.91
C GLY A 267 -7.62 8.09 0.16
N GLY A 268 -7.20 7.59 1.32
CA GLY A 268 -8.07 7.15 2.42
C GLY A 268 -7.34 7.01 3.74
N CYS A 269 -7.98 6.41 4.72
CA CYS A 269 -7.48 6.27 6.09
C CYS A 269 -7.29 4.80 6.48
N TYR A 270 -6.35 4.55 7.40
CA TYR A 270 -6.03 3.22 7.91
C TYR A 270 -5.78 3.25 9.42
N ALA A 271 -6.76 2.85 10.20
CA ALA A 271 -6.73 2.91 11.65
C ALA A 271 -6.81 1.52 12.29
N LYS A 272 -6.31 1.39 13.53
CA LYS A 272 -6.52 0.20 14.36
C LYS A 272 -7.96 0.16 14.84
N ALA A 273 -8.62 -1.00 14.65
CA ALA A 273 -9.99 -1.22 15.12
C ALA A 273 -10.07 -2.04 16.43
N ILE A 274 -8.93 -2.32 17.08
CA ILE A 274 -8.90 -3.06 18.34
C ILE A 274 -9.52 -2.21 19.45
N ASN A 275 -10.57 -2.76 20.11
CA ASN A 275 -11.35 -2.07 21.15
C ASN A 275 -12.00 -0.74 20.68
N LEU A 276 -12.20 -0.60 19.39
CA LEU A 276 -12.89 0.55 18.81
C LEU A 276 -14.37 0.55 19.29
N SER A 277 -14.84 1.69 19.77
CA SER A 277 -16.24 1.87 20.16
C SER A 277 -16.80 3.20 19.67
N SER A 278 -18.12 3.24 19.47
CA SER A 278 -18.84 4.45 19.08
C SER A 278 -18.76 5.58 20.12
N GLU A 279 -18.46 5.26 21.38
CA GLU A 279 -18.35 6.24 22.46
C GLU A 279 -16.97 6.91 22.50
N LYS A 280 -15.90 6.11 22.24
CA LYS A 280 -14.51 6.58 22.34
C LYS A 280 -14.01 7.26 21.08
N GLU A 281 -14.34 6.68 19.92
CA GLU A 281 -13.86 7.14 18.62
C GLU A 281 -15.00 7.09 17.59
N PRO A 282 -16.04 7.93 17.77
CA PRO A 282 -17.26 7.88 16.95
C PRO A 282 -16.99 8.10 15.46
N GLU A 283 -16.06 8.96 15.10
CA GLU A 283 -15.73 9.28 13.70
C GLU A 283 -15.16 8.04 12.98
N ILE A 284 -14.21 7.34 13.61
CA ILE A 284 -13.61 6.13 13.07
C ILE A 284 -14.66 4.99 13.04
N TYR A 285 -15.43 4.83 14.12
CA TYR A 285 -16.45 3.79 14.22
C TYR A 285 -17.54 3.95 13.16
N ASN A 286 -17.98 5.17 12.88
CA ASN A 286 -19.02 5.46 11.89
C ASN A 286 -18.47 5.41 10.44
N ALA A 287 -17.16 5.46 10.26
CA ALA A 287 -16.55 5.24 8.94
C ALA A 287 -16.57 3.77 8.50
N ILE A 288 -16.82 2.82 9.41
CA ILE A 288 -16.96 1.39 9.10
C ILE A 288 -18.30 1.16 8.40
N LYS A 289 -18.27 0.91 7.11
CA LYS A 289 -19.42 0.71 6.25
C LYS A 289 -19.04 -0.07 5.00
N PHE A 290 -19.99 -0.29 4.11
CA PHE A 290 -19.71 -0.89 2.78
C PHE A 290 -18.57 -0.15 2.07
N GLY A 291 -17.59 -0.90 1.61
CA GLY A 291 -16.34 -0.40 1.03
C GLY A 291 -15.13 -0.49 1.98
N THR A 292 -15.36 -0.56 3.29
CA THR A 292 -14.29 -0.73 4.30
C THR A 292 -13.79 -2.17 4.31
N VAL A 293 -12.48 -2.35 4.49
CA VAL A 293 -11.85 -3.64 4.82
C VAL A 293 -11.53 -3.67 6.30
N LEU A 294 -11.98 -4.71 7.00
CA LEU A 294 -11.55 -5.06 8.36
C LEU A 294 -10.64 -6.28 8.26
N GLU A 295 -9.35 -6.08 8.50
CA GLU A 295 -8.32 -7.10 8.37
C GLU A 295 -7.91 -7.63 9.74
N ASN A 296 -8.14 -8.95 9.99
CA ASN A 296 -7.82 -9.77 11.19
C ASN A 296 -8.69 -9.49 12.43
#